data_7fec512e9a784da0a0beb2929b37f6b9
#
_entry.id   7fec512e9a784da0a0beb2929b37f6b9
#
_cell.length_a   1.000
_cell.length_b   1.000
_cell.length_c   1.000
_cell.angle_alpha   90.00
_cell.angle_beta   90.00
_cell.angle_gamma   90.00
#
_symmetry.space_group_name_H-M   'P 1'
#
loop_
_entity.id
_entity.type
_entity.pdbx_description
1 polymer ?
#
loop_
_entity_poly.entity_id
_entity_poly.type
_entity_poly.pdbx_seq_one_letter_code
_entity_poly.pdbx_strand_id
1 'polypeptide(L)'
;MHRIWGPWSLERESRFVIHQYINNGYHIVLDVNSGSVHVVDPVVYDAVQLVSQRIPEMEAPAALPSYVKEEVRVCLKDRYSQEDIEEALEEIGQLIEAEQLLTKDIYRDFVVDFKKRKTVVKALCLHIAHDCNLACRYCFAEEGEYHGRRALMSYEVGKKALDFLIANSGNREHLELDFFGGEPLMNWDVVKRLVEYGRSQEEAHHKKFRFTLTTNGVLLNDEVMEFCNREMSNVVLSLDGRKDVNDKMRPFRNGSGSYDLIVPKFQKFADSRKQMNYYVRGTFTRNNLDFADDVLHYADLGFEQMSMEPVVADPSEDYAIKEEDIPAILKEYDRLALEYIKRKKEGRGFNFFHFMLDLKAGPCVAKRMAGCGSGTEYLAVTPWGDLYPCHQFVGNEKFLMGNVDTGVVNTDIRDEFKTCNVYAKPGCKDCFARFYCSGGCSANAYNFSGSINGAYDIGCEMQKKRIECAIMIKAALADDEE
;
A
#
# COMPACT_ATOMS: atom_id res chain seq x y z
N MET A 1 12.10 17.04 -27.61
CA MET A 1 12.56 16.09 -28.65
C MET A 1 11.89 14.75 -28.40
N HIS A 2 11.29 14.25 -29.39
CA HIS A 2 10.45 13.08 -29.64
C HIS A 2 10.36 11.97 -28.58
N ARG A 3 9.11 11.79 -28.09
CA ARG A 3 8.58 10.62 -27.39
C ARG A 3 8.77 9.38 -28.24
N ILE A 4 9.47 8.37 -27.72
CA ILE A 4 9.43 6.99 -28.23
C ILE A 4 8.66 6.17 -27.18
N TRP A 5 7.36 6.36 -27.15
CA TRP A 5 6.42 5.36 -26.68
C TRP A 5 5.55 5.03 -27.86
N GLY A 6 5.51 3.76 -28.23
CA GLY A 6 4.58 3.25 -29.23
C GLY A 6 3.14 3.63 -28.85
N PRO A 7 2.24 3.78 -29.83
CA PRO A 7 0.92 4.32 -29.59
C PRO A 7 0.10 3.34 -28.75
N TRP A 8 -0.01 3.62 -27.44
CA TRP A 8 -1.20 3.21 -26.71
C TRP A 8 -2.32 4.05 -27.32
N SER A 9 -3.05 3.44 -28.24
CA SER A 9 -4.19 4.07 -28.89
C SER A 9 -5.16 4.56 -27.82
N LEU A 10 -5.25 5.88 -27.75
CA LEU A 10 -6.39 6.58 -27.16
C LEU A 10 -7.69 5.99 -27.73
N GLU A 11 -8.68 5.85 -26.83
CA GLU A 11 -10.09 5.58 -27.12
C GLU A 11 -10.49 4.13 -27.36
N ARG A 12 -10.58 3.36 -26.26
CA ARG A 12 -11.66 2.39 -26.06
C ARG A 12 -12.05 2.34 -24.59
N GLU A 13 -13.27 2.74 -24.26
CA GLU A 13 -13.85 2.49 -22.94
C GLU A 13 -14.18 1.00 -22.81
N SER A 14 -13.19 0.20 -22.46
CA SER A 14 -13.36 -1.22 -22.23
C SER A 14 -14.21 -1.45 -20.97
N ARG A 15 -15.31 -2.18 -21.06
CA ARG A 15 -16.15 -2.53 -19.92
C ARG A 15 -15.63 -3.72 -19.13
N PHE A 16 -14.73 -4.48 -19.67
CA PHE A 16 -13.97 -5.53 -18.97
C PHE A 16 -12.48 -5.28 -19.13
N VAL A 17 -11.72 -5.64 -18.10
CA VAL A 17 -10.26 -5.50 -18.10
C VAL A 17 -9.64 -6.86 -17.83
N ILE A 18 -8.97 -7.40 -18.85
CA ILE A 18 -8.15 -8.60 -18.73
C ILE A 18 -6.69 -8.17 -18.69
N HIS A 19 -5.97 -8.61 -17.69
CA HIS A 19 -4.54 -8.39 -17.59
C HIS A 19 -3.80 -9.71 -17.75
N GLN A 20 -3.01 -9.80 -18.82
CA GLN A 20 -2.19 -10.97 -19.13
C GLN A 20 -0.72 -10.61 -19.01
N TYR A 21 0.04 -11.45 -18.34
CA TYR A 21 1.48 -11.29 -18.20
C TYR A 21 2.17 -12.61 -17.95
N ILE A 22 3.47 -12.63 -18.27
CA ILE A 22 4.35 -13.75 -17.96
C ILE A 22 5.33 -13.28 -16.89
N ASN A 23 5.41 -13.99 -15.78
CA ASN A 23 6.33 -13.69 -14.71
C ASN A 23 7.00 -14.99 -14.25
N ASN A 24 8.33 -15.05 -14.33
CA ASN A 24 9.12 -16.19 -13.89
C ASN A 24 8.64 -17.54 -14.47
N GLY A 25 8.17 -17.54 -15.73
CA GLY A 25 7.70 -18.71 -16.46
C GLY A 25 6.21 -19.03 -16.28
N TYR A 26 5.50 -18.38 -15.38
CA TYR A 26 4.06 -18.54 -15.21
C TYR A 26 3.31 -17.65 -16.19
N HIS A 27 2.38 -18.23 -16.96
CA HIS A 27 1.45 -17.50 -17.81
C HIS A 27 0.19 -17.21 -17.00
N ILE A 28 -0.05 -15.95 -16.70
CA ILE A 28 -1.10 -15.53 -15.77
C ILE A 28 -2.12 -14.66 -16.50
N VAL A 29 -3.39 -14.97 -16.26
CA VAL A 29 -4.55 -14.22 -16.74
C VAL A 29 -5.35 -13.76 -15.51
N LEU A 30 -5.52 -12.46 -15.37
CA LEU A 30 -6.33 -11.82 -14.33
C LEU A 30 -7.55 -11.18 -14.97
N ASP A 31 -8.75 -11.63 -14.61
CA ASP A 31 -9.97 -10.86 -14.82
C ASP A 31 -10.15 -9.85 -13.68
N VAL A 32 -10.00 -8.58 -14.00
CA VAL A 32 -9.93 -7.51 -12.99
C VAL A 32 -11.25 -7.29 -12.28
N ASN A 33 -12.37 -7.51 -12.95
CA ASN A 33 -13.70 -7.22 -12.41
C ASN A 33 -14.19 -8.30 -11.47
N SER A 34 -14.00 -9.58 -11.80
CA SER A 34 -14.28 -10.70 -10.89
C SER A 34 -13.18 -10.88 -9.84
N GLY A 35 -11.93 -10.50 -10.16
CA GLY A 35 -10.75 -10.79 -9.36
C GLY A 35 -10.23 -12.21 -9.54
N SER A 36 -10.76 -12.95 -10.53
CA SER A 36 -10.32 -14.33 -10.85
C SER A 36 -8.92 -14.31 -11.45
N VAL A 37 -8.07 -15.20 -10.97
CA VAL A 37 -6.69 -15.39 -11.43
C VAL A 37 -6.55 -16.81 -11.95
N HIS A 38 -6.05 -16.94 -13.17
CA HIS A 38 -5.81 -18.22 -13.82
C HIS A 38 -4.34 -18.36 -14.19
N VAL A 39 -3.75 -19.50 -13.85
CA VAL A 39 -2.46 -19.94 -14.37
C VAL A 39 -2.76 -20.88 -15.51
N VAL A 40 -2.31 -20.56 -16.70
CA VAL A 40 -2.75 -21.21 -17.91
C VAL A 40 -1.58 -21.68 -18.77
N ASP A 41 -1.83 -22.64 -19.64
CA ASP A 41 -0.88 -23.07 -20.65
C ASP A 41 -0.67 -22.00 -21.75
N PRO A 42 0.46 -22.03 -22.47
CA PRO A 42 0.74 -21.07 -23.54
C PRO A 42 -0.35 -20.96 -24.61
N VAL A 43 -1.02 -22.05 -24.94
CA VAL A 43 -2.12 -22.05 -25.92
C VAL A 43 -3.34 -21.31 -25.42
N VAL A 44 -3.73 -21.52 -24.15
CA VAL A 44 -4.84 -20.78 -23.49
C VAL A 44 -4.48 -19.31 -23.36
N TYR A 45 -3.24 -18.99 -22.97
CA TYR A 45 -2.76 -17.62 -22.87
C TYR A 45 -2.89 -16.85 -24.19
N ASP A 46 -2.41 -17.43 -25.30
CA ASP A 46 -2.52 -16.83 -26.63
C ASP A 46 -3.98 -16.76 -27.11
N ALA A 47 -4.78 -17.78 -26.81
CA ALA A 47 -6.20 -17.81 -27.16
C ALA A 47 -6.99 -16.71 -26.41
N VAL A 48 -6.77 -16.51 -25.10
CA VAL A 48 -7.41 -15.43 -24.33
C VAL A 48 -7.03 -14.07 -24.88
N GLN A 49 -5.79 -13.86 -25.31
CA GLN A 49 -5.37 -12.60 -25.94
C GLN A 49 -6.19 -12.31 -27.23
N LEU A 50 -6.40 -13.31 -28.06
CA LEU A 50 -7.20 -13.18 -29.28
C LEU A 50 -8.68 -12.96 -28.94
N VAL A 51 -9.24 -13.74 -28.01
CA VAL A 51 -10.64 -13.65 -27.58
C VAL A 51 -10.95 -12.25 -27.04
N SER A 52 -10.11 -11.74 -26.14
CA SER A 52 -10.31 -10.42 -25.52
C SER A 52 -10.28 -9.27 -26.54
N GLN A 53 -9.58 -9.43 -27.67
CA GLN A 53 -9.52 -8.44 -28.76
C GLN A 53 -10.73 -8.49 -29.71
N ARG A 54 -11.47 -9.61 -29.74
CA ARG A 54 -12.58 -9.85 -30.69
C ARG A 54 -13.96 -9.66 -30.10
N ILE A 55 -14.10 -9.77 -28.78
CA ILE A 55 -15.38 -9.56 -28.12
C ILE A 55 -15.63 -8.07 -27.99
N PRO A 56 -16.80 -7.56 -28.46
CA PRO A 56 -17.14 -6.15 -28.32
C PRO A 56 -17.24 -5.74 -26.85
N GLU A 57 -16.69 -4.58 -26.53
CA GLU A 57 -16.58 -4.03 -25.16
C GLU A 57 -17.91 -3.78 -24.44
N MET A 58 -19.02 -3.90 -25.13
CA MET A 58 -20.32 -3.41 -24.65
C MET A 58 -21.08 -4.39 -23.75
N GLU A 59 -20.81 -5.71 -23.86
CA GLU A 59 -21.54 -6.71 -23.09
C GLU A 59 -20.59 -7.87 -22.72
N ALA A 60 -20.53 -8.20 -21.42
CA ALA A 60 -19.91 -9.44 -21.01
C ALA A 60 -20.62 -10.62 -21.68
N PRO A 61 -19.95 -11.48 -22.42
CA PRO A 61 -20.59 -12.57 -23.14
C PRO A 61 -21.09 -13.63 -22.15
N ALA A 62 -22.31 -14.15 -22.38
CA ALA A 62 -22.83 -15.29 -21.63
C ALA A 62 -22.17 -16.63 -22.04
N ALA A 63 -21.58 -16.67 -23.25
CA ALA A 63 -20.82 -17.80 -23.78
C ALA A 63 -19.85 -17.31 -24.85
N LEU A 64 -18.80 -18.08 -25.13
CA LEU A 64 -17.82 -17.76 -26.17
C LEU A 64 -18.44 -17.83 -27.56
N PRO A 65 -18.54 -16.72 -28.34
CA PRO A 65 -19.20 -16.67 -29.62
C PRO A 65 -18.53 -17.57 -30.65
N SER A 66 -19.32 -18.27 -31.51
CA SER A 66 -18.82 -19.19 -32.51
C SER A 66 -17.87 -18.55 -33.52
N TYR A 67 -18.12 -17.29 -33.92
CA TYR A 67 -17.24 -16.58 -34.85
C TYR A 67 -15.85 -16.30 -34.21
N VAL A 68 -15.79 -16.04 -32.91
CA VAL A 68 -14.52 -15.85 -32.19
C VAL A 68 -13.74 -17.17 -32.14
N LYS A 69 -14.44 -18.29 -31.86
CA LYS A 69 -13.82 -19.62 -31.86
C LYS A 69 -13.15 -19.91 -33.22
N GLU A 70 -13.83 -19.62 -34.32
CA GLU A 70 -13.30 -19.85 -35.65
C GLU A 70 -12.07 -18.97 -35.94
N GLU A 71 -12.08 -17.71 -35.56
CA GLU A 71 -10.92 -16.83 -35.71
C GLU A 71 -9.70 -17.30 -34.91
N VAL A 72 -9.91 -17.74 -33.66
CA VAL A 72 -8.83 -18.28 -32.80
C VAL A 72 -8.22 -19.54 -33.47
N ARG A 73 -9.03 -20.46 -33.97
CA ARG A 73 -8.56 -21.66 -34.74
C ARG A 73 -7.67 -21.26 -35.91
N VAL A 74 -8.12 -20.30 -36.69
CA VAL A 74 -7.35 -19.83 -37.87
C VAL A 74 -6.03 -19.18 -37.45
N CYS A 75 -6.03 -18.38 -36.40
CA CYS A 75 -4.83 -17.67 -35.94
C CYS A 75 -3.79 -18.59 -35.28
N LEU A 76 -4.23 -19.65 -34.60
CA LEU A 76 -3.32 -20.48 -33.79
C LEU A 76 -2.89 -21.80 -34.47
N LYS A 77 -3.54 -22.23 -35.57
CA LYS A 77 -3.32 -23.53 -36.24
C LYS A 77 -1.86 -23.82 -36.62
N ASP A 78 -1.05 -22.78 -36.87
CA ASP A 78 0.35 -22.92 -37.27
C ASP A 78 1.31 -23.01 -36.07
N ARG A 79 0.80 -22.78 -34.84
CA ARG A 79 1.59 -22.78 -33.61
C ARG A 79 1.26 -23.92 -32.66
N TYR A 80 0.01 -24.38 -32.68
CA TYR A 80 -0.50 -25.38 -31.74
C TYR A 80 -1.27 -26.46 -32.47
N SER A 81 -1.42 -27.66 -31.88
CA SER A 81 -2.25 -28.71 -32.44
C SER A 81 -3.73 -28.33 -32.43
N GLN A 82 -4.53 -28.94 -33.30
CA GLN A 82 -5.97 -28.69 -33.31
C GLN A 82 -6.62 -29.12 -31.99
N GLU A 83 -6.15 -30.21 -31.37
CA GLU A 83 -6.62 -30.72 -30.08
C GLU A 83 -6.38 -29.69 -28.96
N ASP A 84 -5.14 -29.17 -28.82
CA ASP A 84 -4.81 -28.15 -27.82
C ASP A 84 -5.65 -26.86 -27.99
N ILE A 85 -5.93 -26.47 -29.25
CA ILE A 85 -6.76 -25.29 -29.53
C ILE A 85 -8.21 -25.50 -29.10
N GLU A 86 -8.78 -26.69 -29.35
CA GLU A 86 -10.16 -27.01 -28.96
C GLU A 86 -10.30 -27.09 -27.45
N GLU A 87 -9.34 -27.72 -26.73
CA GLU A 87 -9.31 -27.77 -25.29
C GLU A 87 -9.22 -26.35 -24.69
N ALA A 88 -8.34 -25.49 -25.22
CA ALA A 88 -8.23 -24.09 -24.80
C ALA A 88 -9.56 -23.31 -25.01
N LEU A 89 -10.24 -23.51 -26.14
CA LEU A 89 -11.52 -22.85 -26.42
C LEU A 89 -12.65 -23.35 -25.53
N GLU A 90 -12.62 -24.63 -25.13
CA GLU A 90 -13.56 -25.20 -24.19
C GLU A 90 -13.34 -24.64 -22.80
N GLU A 91 -12.09 -24.60 -22.29
CA GLU A 91 -11.72 -24.02 -21.01
C GLU A 91 -12.13 -22.53 -20.93
N ILE A 92 -11.78 -21.73 -21.95
CA ILE A 92 -12.19 -20.32 -22.02
C ILE A 92 -13.72 -20.19 -21.97
N GLY A 93 -14.44 -21.06 -22.69
CA GLY A 93 -15.90 -21.08 -22.66
C GLY A 93 -16.46 -21.33 -21.26
N GLN A 94 -15.91 -22.32 -20.54
CA GLN A 94 -16.29 -22.65 -19.16
C GLN A 94 -16.01 -21.49 -18.20
N LEU A 95 -14.85 -20.80 -18.33
CA LEU A 95 -14.52 -19.65 -17.50
C LEU A 95 -15.47 -18.46 -17.74
N ILE A 96 -15.90 -18.25 -18.98
CA ILE A 96 -16.89 -17.20 -19.31
C ILE A 96 -18.25 -17.55 -18.68
N GLU A 97 -18.73 -18.79 -18.85
CA GLU A 97 -20.02 -19.26 -18.29
C GLU A 97 -20.02 -19.23 -16.77
N ALA A 98 -18.86 -19.45 -16.12
CA ALA A 98 -18.67 -19.35 -14.67
C ALA A 98 -18.50 -17.91 -14.16
N GLU A 99 -18.58 -16.88 -15.00
CA GLU A 99 -18.32 -15.47 -14.67
C GLU A 99 -16.94 -15.23 -14.06
N GLN A 100 -15.92 -15.94 -14.56
CA GLN A 100 -14.53 -15.85 -14.13
C GLN A 100 -13.60 -15.23 -15.18
N LEU A 101 -14.10 -14.99 -16.39
CA LEU A 101 -13.39 -14.37 -17.50
C LEU A 101 -14.32 -13.46 -18.30
N LEU A 102 -13.81 -12.30 -18.73
CA LEU A 102 -14.54 -11.26 -19.47
C LEU A 102 -15.77 -10.74 -18.73
N THR A 103 -15.62 -10.52 -17.44
CA THR A 103 -16.71 -10.14 -16.55
C THR A 103 -17.02 -8.65 -16.61
N LYS A 104 -18.28 -8.30 -16.31
CA LYS A 104 -18.76 -6.91 -16.29
C LYS A 104 -18.25 -6.18 -15.05
N ASP A 105 -17.88 -4.91 -15.20
CA ASP A 105 -17.60 -4.02 -14.07
C ASP A 105 -18.90 -3.60 -13.35
N ILE A 106 -19.27 -4.35 -12.32
CA ILE A 106 -20.45 -4.09 -11.49
C ILE A 106 -20.21 -2.96 -10.46
N TYR A 107 -18.96 -2.56 -10.23
CA TYR A 107 -18.59 -1.59 -9.19
C TYR A 107 -18.67 -0.16 -9.66
N ARG A 108 -18.61 0.10 -10.96
CA ARG A 108 -18.66 1.45 -11.55
C ARG A 108 -19.94 2.21 -11.15
N ASP A 109 -21.07 1.51 -11.09
CA ASP A 109 -22.36 2.11 -10.74
C ASP A 109 -22.45 2.50 -9.25
N PHE A 110 -21.70 1.85 -8.37
CA PHE A 110 -21.63 2.20 -6.94
C PHE A 110 -20.95 3.55 -6.68
N VAL A 111 -20.11 4.03 -7.59
CA VAL A 111 -19.35 5.28 -7.44
C VAL A 111 -20.26 6.51 -7.39
N VAL A 112 -21.39 6.46 -8.04
CA VAL A 112 -22.38 7.57 -8.07
C VAL A 112 -22.84 7.94 -6.65
N ASP A 113 -22.88 6.97 -5.74
CA ASP A 113 -23.34 7.19 -4.36
C ASP A 113 -22.21 7.53 -3.36
N PHE A 114 -20.93 7.60 -3.79
CA PHE A 114 -19.82 7.91 -2.88
C PHE A 114 -19.95 9.26 -2.17
N LYS A 115 -20.57 10.27 -2.81
CA LYS A 115 -20.90 11.56 -2.17
C LYS A 115 -21.86 11.39 -0.99
N LYS A 116 -22.79 10.44 -1.09
CA LYS A 116 -23.80 10.15 -0.05
C LYS A 116 -23.30 9.20 1.03
N ARG A 117 -22.14 8.53 0.81
CA ARG A 117 -21.58 7.60 1.78
C ARG A 117 -21.34 8.32 3.11
N LYS A 118 -21.94 7.83 4.17
CA LYS A 118 -21.64 8.27 5.52
C LYS A 118 -20.26 7.74 5.91
N THR A 119 -19.34 8.65 6.17
CA THR A 119 -18.01 8.32 6.69
C THR A 119 -17.95 8.72 8.16
N VAL A 120 -17.29 7.88 8.97
CA VAL A 120 -16.99 8.15 10.36
C VAL A 120 -15.47 8.08 10.54
N VAL A 121 -14.93 8.89 11.43
CA VAL A 121 -13.50 8.82 11.76
C VAL A 121 -13.24 7.52 12.48
N LYS A 122 -12.34 6.70 11.95
CA LYS A 122 -11.98 5.40 12.52
C LYS A 122 -10.55 5.36 13.04
N ALA A 123 -9.70 6.27 12.58
CA ALA A 123 -8.28 6.29 12.90
C ALA A 123 -7.75 7.72 12.98
N LEU A 124 -6.82 7.94 13.92
CA LEU A 124 -6.03 9.15 14.01
C LEU A 124 -4.54 8.81 14.01
N CYS A 125 -3.76 9.63 13.30
CA CYS A 125 -2.32 9.70 13.42
C CYS A 125 -1.95 10.89 14.31
N LEU A 126 -1.52 10.62 15.53
CA LEU A 126 -1.09 11.65 16.46
C LEU A 126 0.39 11.97 16.25
N HIS A 127 0.68 13.20 15.86
CA HIS A 127 2.03 13.73 15.83
C HIS A 127 2.48 14.07 17.25
N ILE A 128 2.93 13.05 17.97
CA ILE A 128 3.33 13.17 19.38
C ILE A 128 4.54 14.09 19.54
N ALA A 129 5.41 14.13 18.54
CA ALA A 129 6.56 15.01 18.51
C ALA A 129 6.76 15.60 17.11
N HIS A 130 6.84 16.91 17.01
CA HIS A 130 7.43 17.63 15.90
C HIS A 130 8.91 17.92 16.24
N ASP A 131 9.67 16.87 16.50
CA ASP A 131 11.11 16.83 16.71
C ASP A 131 11.61 15.39 16.52
N CYS A 132 12.87 15.23 16.15
CA CYS A 132 13.49 13.93 15.94
C CYS A 132 14.96 13.94 16.37
N ASN A 133 15.45 12.82 16.85
CA ASN A 133 16.85 12.62 17.25
C ASN A 133 17.73 12.06 16.12
N LEU A 134 17.17 11.82 14.92
CA LEU A 134 17.88 11.52 13.67
C LEU A 134 17.73 12.64 12.65
N ALA A 135 18.59 12.64 11.62
CA ALA A 135 18.57 13.55 10.50
C ALA A 135 18.50 12.79 9.17
N CYS A 136 17.40 12.03 8.97
CA CYS A 136 17.23 11.22 7.76
C CYS A 136 17.16 12.10 6.52
N ARG A 137 17.96 11.82 5.49
CA ARG A 137 18.10 12.66 4.29
C ARG A 137 16.81 12.81 3.49
N TYR A 138 15.98 11.77 3.47
CA TYR A 138 14.71 11.74 2.74
C TYR A 138 13.50 12.13 3.59
N CYS A 139 13.72 12.69 4.79
CA CYS A 139 12.63 12.95 5.72
C CYS A 139 11.67 14.01 5.17
N PHE A 140 10.45 13.60 4.77
CA PHE A 140 9.42 14.53 4.30
C PHE A 140 8.94 15.50 5.40
N ALA A 141 9.27 15.22 6.66
CA ALA A 141 8.92 16.01 7.83
C ALA A 141 10.06 16.96 8.25
N GLU A 142 11.10 17.17 7.44
CA GLU A 142 12.23 18.07 7.74
C GLU A 142 12.77 17.88 9.16
N GLU A 143 13.34 16.70 9.43
CA GLU A 143 13.78 16.27 10.78
C GLU A 143 12.66 16.30 11.86
N GLY A 144 11.40 16.21 11.42
CA GLY A 144 10.23 16.17 12.27
C GLY A 144 9.54 17.52 12.47
N GLU A 145 10.00 18.60 11.88
CA GLU A 145 9.44 19.96 12.06
C GLU A 145 8.18 20.23 11.23
N TYR A 146 7.94 19.46 10.16
CA TYR A 146 6.76 19.56 9.27
C TYR A 146 6.54 20.99 8.76
N HIS A 147 7.58 21.62 8.21
CA HIS A 147 7.57 22.98 7.69
C HIS A 147 7.19 24.04 8.73
N GLY A 148 7.31 23.73 10.03
CA GLY A 148 6.85 24.57 11.10
C GLY A 148 7.91 24.76 12.17
N ARG A 149 7.51 24.51 13.40
CA ARG A 149 8.35 24.64 14.60
C ARG A 149 8.38 23.34 15.38
N ARG A 150 9.48 23.09 16.08
CA ARG A 150 9.58 21.97 17.02
C ARG A 150 8.58 22.12 18.15
N ALA A 151 7.89 21.04 18.46
CA ALA A 151 6.95 20.95 19.57
C ALA A 151 6.77 19.51 20.01
N LEU A 152 6.44 19.31 21.25
CA LEU A 152 5.92 18.06 21.79
C LEU A 152 4.43 18.24 22.08
N MET A 153 3.60 17.24 21.71
CA MET A 153 2.17 17.28 22.01
C MET A 153 1.94 17.25 23.51
N SER A 154 1.10 18.14 24.02
CA SER A 154 0.69 18.06 25.42
C SER A 154 -0.30 16.91 25.64
N TYR A 155 -0.37 16.39 26.86
CA TYR A 155 -1.38 15.39 27.21
C TYR A 155 -2.80 15.89 26.95
N GLU A 156 -3.07 17.16 27.24
CA GLU A 156 -4.39 17.77 27.04
C GLU A 156 -4.83 17.78 25.60
N VAL A 157 -3.92 18.08 24.66
CA VAL A 157 -4.20 18.02 23.22
C VAL A 157 -4.43 16.58 22.78
N GLY A 158 -3.58 15.66 23.20
CA GLY A 158 -3.74 14.24 22.88
C GLY A 158 -5.05 13.66 23.44
N LYS A 159 -5.41 14.02 24.67
CA LYS A 159 -6.70 13.65 25.28
C LYS A 159 -7.89 14.14 24.46
N LYS A 160 -7.89 15.43 24.06
CA LYS A 160 -8.94 16.00 23.20
C LYS A 160 -9.01 15.28 21.83
N ALA A 161 -7.87 14.85 21.28
CA ALA A 161 -7.84 14.07 20.05
C ALA A 161 -8.53 12.70 20.22
N LEU A 162 -8.33 12.01 21.34
CA LEU A 162 -9.06 10.77 21.64
C LEU A 162 -10.56 11.02 21.83
N ASP A 163 -10.94 12.08 22.56
CA ASP A 163 -12.33 12.48 22.75
C ASP A 163 -13.00 12.82 21.40
N PHE A 164 -12.28 13.53 20.51
CA PHE A 164 -12.71 13.81 19.14
C PHE A 164 -12.93 12.51 18.36
N LEU A 165 -12.00 11.55 18.41
CA LEU A 165 -12.11 10.26 17.73
C LEU A 165 -13.35 9.49 18.20
N ILE A 166 -13.56 9.38 19.51
CA ILE A 166 -14.73 8.72 20.09
C ILE A 166 -16.02 9.39 19.59
N ALA A 167 -16.12 10.73 19.69
CA ALA A 167 -17.31 11.49 19.31
C ALA A 167 -17.65 11.37 17.80
N ASN A 168 -16.63 11.22 16.93
CA ASN A 168 -16.80 11.21 15.48
C ASN A 168 -16.77 9.78 14.88
N SER A 169 -16.69 8.73 15.69
CA SER A 169 -16.60 7.33 15.24
C SER A 169 -17.96 6.64 15.05
N GLY A 170 -19.06 7.28 15.42
CA GLY A 170 -20.40 6.70 15.34
C GLY A 170 -20.47 5.35 16.09
N ASN A 171 -21.11 4.35 15.49
CA ASN A 171 -21.27 3.01 16.08
C ASN A 171 -20.04 2.10 15.88
N ARG A 172 -18.91 2.61 15.37
CA ARG A 172 -17.72 1.81 15.15
C ARG A 172 -17.08 1.42 16.48
N GLU A 173 -16.93 0.14 16.72
CA GLU A 173 -16.33 -0.41 17.95
C GLU A 173 -14.80 -0.25 17.94
N HIS A 174 -14.14 -0.68 16.85
CA HIS A 174 -12.68 -0.69 16.74
C HIS A 174 -12.16 0.64 16.21
N LEU A 175 -11.32 1.32 16.99
CA LEU A 175 -10.66 2.57 16.67
C LEU A 175 -9.15 2.38 16.62
N GLU A 176 -8.49 3.05 15.68
CA GLU A 176 -7.04 2.95 15.50
C GLU A 176 -6.39 4.29 15.88
N LEU A 177 -5.27 4.22 16.59
CA LEU A 177 -4.49 5.38 16.98
C LEU A 177 -3.01 5.11 16.73
N ASP A 178 -2.43 5.88 15.82
CA ASP A 178 -1.03 5.77 15.45
C ASP A 178 -0.23 6.86 16.15
N PHE A 179 0.72 6.49 17.01
CA PHE A 179 1.71 7.41 17.57
C PHE A 179 2.83 7.59 16.55
N PHE A 180 2.94 8.80 16.03
CA PHE A 180 3.80 9.18 14.92
C PHE A 180 4.43 10.56 15.13
N GLY A 181 5.02 11.14 14.08
CA GLY A 181 5.62 12.48 14.06
C GLY A 181 7.06 12.43 13.60
N GLY A 182 7.95 13.13 14.30
CA GLY A 182 9.40 12.98 14.15
C GLY A 182 9.84 11.67 14.81
N GLU A 183 10.05 11.69 16.16
CA GLU A 183 10.28 10.47 16.95
C GLU A 183 9.33 10.44 18.17
N PRO A 184 8.31 9.58 18.19
CA PRO A 184 7.34 9.53 19.28
C PRO A 184 7.93 9.22 20.66
N LEU A 185 9.02 8.43 20.73
CA LEU A 185 9.67 8.09 21.99
C LEU A 185 10.32 9.30 22.68
N MET A 186 10.48 10.43 21.99
CA MET A 186 10.90 11.69 22.63
C MET A 186 9.82 12.27 23.56
N ASN A 187 8.57 11.82 23.42
CA ASN A 187 7.44 12.23 24.25
C ASN A 187 6.74 11.02 24.90
N TRP A 188 7.54 10.06 25.33
CA TRP A 188 7.06 8.75 25.78
C TRP A 188 6.07 8.81 26.95
N ASP A 189 6.27 9.71 27.90
CA ASP A 189 5.34 9.84 29.05
C ASP A 189 3.93 10.25 28.62
N VAL A 190 3.81 11.08 27.60
CA VAL A 190 2.51 11.44 27.02
C VAL A 190 1.89 10.25 26.28
N VAL A 191 2.67 9.47 25.54
CA VAL A 191 2.20 8.24 24.88
C VAL A 191 1.59 7.28 25.90
N LYS A 192 2.31 6.98 27.01
CA LYS A 192 1.81 6.09 28.08
C LYS A 192 0.48 6.58 28.64
N ARG A 193 0.40 7.86 29.02
CA ARG A 193 -0.81 8.47 29.57
C ARG A 193 -1.99 8.46 28.62
N LEU A 194 -1.76 8.65 27.31
CA LEU A 194 -2.81 8.61 26.31
C LEU A 194 -3.33 7.18 26.07
N VAL A 195 -2.46 6.17 26.13
CA VAL A 195 -2.88 4.76 26.09
C VAL A 195 -3.74 4.42 27.30
N GLU A 196 -3.31 4.78 28.52
CA GLU A 196 -4.08 4.58 29.74
C GLU A 196 -5.44 5.29 29.67
N TYR A 197 -5.46 6.54 29.20
CA TYR A 197 -6.71 7.27 28.98
C TYR A 197 -7.62 6.56 27.98
N GLY A 198 -7.11 6.17 26.81
CA GLY A 198 -7.89 5.44 25.81
C GLY A 198 -8.51 4.17 26.38
N ARG A 199 -7.72 3.34 27.08
CA ARG A 199 -8.23 2.12 27.76
C ARG A 199 -9.35 2.44 28.77
N SER A 200 -9.23 3.53 29.52
CA SER A 200 -10.27 3.92 30.50
C SER A 200 -11.60 4.34 29.86
N GLN A 201 -11.59 4.70 28.56
CA GLN A 201 -12.79 5.13 27.83
C GLN A 201 -13.49 3.97 27.11
N GLU A 202 -12.85 2.80 26.96
CA GLU A 202 -13.34 1.69 26.15
C GLU A 202 -14.70 1.19 26.56
N GLU A 203 -14.89 0.91 27.86
CA GLU A 203 -16.14 0.36 28.40
C GLU A 203 -17.30 1.37 28.29
N ALA A 204 -17.08 2.60 28.76
CA ALA A 204 -18.09 3.66 28.80
C ALA A 204 -18.62 4.04 27.40
N HIS A 205 -17.80 3.94 26.39
CA HIS A 205 -18.14 4.32 25.01
C HIS A 205 -18.34 3.15 24.06
N HIS A 206 -18.24 1.90 24.54
CA HIS A 206 -18.28 0.69 23.72
C HIS A 206 -17.26 0.72 22.56
N LYS A 207 -16.01 1.10 22.89
CA LYS A 207 -14.90 1.20 21.96
C LYS A 207 -13.79 0.22 22.33
N LYS A 208 -12.94 -0.10 21.35
CA LYS A 208 -11.71 -0.87 21.51
C LYS A 208 -10.60 -0.20 20.72
N PHE A 209 -9.61 0.31 21.43
CA PHE A 209 -8.47 0.98 20.78
C PHE A 209 -7.40 -0.03 20.34
N ARG A 210 -6.91 0.16 19.13
CA ARG A 210 -5.72 -0.47 18.58
C ARG A 210 -4.64 0.59 18.44
N PHE A 211 -3.65 0.52 19.30
CA PHE A 211 -2.54 1.46 19.30
C PHE A 211 -1.41 0.95 18.42
N THR A 212 -0.85 1.81 17.59
CA THR A 212 0.36 1.58 16.80
C THR A 212 1.41 2.61 17.14
N LEU A 213 2.68 2.20 17.16
CA LEU A 213 3.84 3.07 17.36
C LEU A 213 4.78 2.91 16.17
N THR A 214 5.23 4.03 15.58
CA THR A 214 6.33 4.04 14.61
C THR A 214 7.54 4.70 15.25
N THR A 215 8.69 3.99 15.28
CA THR A 215 9.90 4.50 15.92
C THR A 215 11.16 4.24 15.10
N ASN A 216 12.14 5.13 15.22
CA ASN A 216 13.49 4.93 14.70
C ASN A 216 14.37 4.07 15.63
N GLY A 217 13.88 3.69 16.80
CA GLY A 217 14.50 2.76 17.74
C GLY A 217 15.64 3.30 18.57
N VAL A 218 16.12 4.51 18.37
CA VAL A 218 17.23 5.07 19.13
C VAL A 218 16.95 5.07 20.65
N LEU A 219 15.73 5.47 21.02
CA LEU A 219 15.29 5.53 22.42
C LEU A 219 14.61 4.24 22.92
N LEU A 220 14.50 3.21 22.09
CA LEU A 220 13.92 1.93 22.47
C LEU A 220 14.79 1.27 23.57
N ASN A 221 14.16 0.93 24.69
CA ASN A 221 14.75 0.25 25.84
C ASN A 221 13.78 -0.80 26.41
N ASP A 222 14.15 -1.50 27.45
CA ASP A 222 13.38 -2.61 28.01
C ASP A 222 12.02 -2.16 28.53
N GLU A 223 11.92 -1.02 29.23
CA GLU A 223 10.64 -0.45 29.70
C GLU A 223 9.68 -0.20 28.52
N VAL A 224 10.17 0.43 27.46
CA VAL A 224 9.39 0.71 26.24
C VAL A 224 8.94 -0.58 25.59
N MET A 225 9.84 -1.57 25.48
CA MET A 225 9.53 -2.87 24.89
C MET A 225 8.42 -3.60 25.65
N GLU A 226 8.52 -3.67 26.99
CA GLU A 226 7.50 -4.28 27.85
C GLU A 226 6.15 -3.60 27.73
N PHE A 227 6.12 -2.26 27.74
CA PHE A 227 4.89 -1.52 27.54
C PHE A 227 4.29 -1.77 26.16
N CYS A 228 5.09 -1.72 25.10
CA CYS A 228 4.63 -2.00 23.74
C CYS A 228 4.11 -3.42 23.58
N ASN A 229 4.74 -4.41 24.23
CA ASN A 229 4.28 -5.80 24.17
C ASN A 229 2.90 -5.98 24.84
N ARG A 230 2.59 -5.18 25.84
CA ARG A 230 1.31 -5.24 26.54
C ARG A 230 0.21 -4.45 25.85
N GLU A 231 0.53 -3.25 25.34
CA GLU A 231 -0.47 -2.26 24.93
C GLU A 231 -0.58 -2.03 23.43
N MET A 232 0.55 -2.18 22.66
CA MET A 232 0.56 -1.85 21.24
C MET A 232 0.12 -3.03 20.39
N SER A 233 -0.91 -2.83 19.59
CA SER A 233 -1.38 -3.81 18.62
C SER A 233 -0.37 -4.04 17.50
N ASN A 234 0.44 -3.03 17.18
CA ASN A 234 1.53 -3.13 16.20
C ASN A 234 2.62 -2.11 16.51
N VAL A 235 3.86 -2.42 16.10
CA VAL A 235 5.00 -1.49 16.19
C VAL A 235 5.77 -1.51 14.88
N VAL A 236 6.03 -0.34 14.31
CA VAL A 236 6.84 -0.17 13.10
C VAL A 236 8.24 0.27 13.49
N LEU A 237 9.23 -0.52 13.12
CA LEU A 237 10.65 -0.34 13.40
C LEU A 237 11.34 0.17 12.13
N SER A 238 11.82 1.41 12.14
CA SER A 238 12.36 2.05 10.94
C SER A 238 13.83 1.69 10.73
N LEU A 239 14.14 0.91 9.68
CA LEU A 239 15.47 0.47 9.27
C LEU A 239 15.52 0.40 7.74
N ASP A 240 16.57 0.88 7.09
CA ASP A 240 16.64 0.97 5.62
C ASP A 240 17.48 -0.14 4.96
N GLY A 241 17.65 -1.29 5.62
CA GLY A 241 18.38 -2.42 5.04
C GLY A 241 19.78 -2.60 5.59
N ARG A 242 20.74 -2.84 4.70
CA ARG A 242 22.15 -3.02 5.02
C ARG A 242 22.74 -1.79 5.72
N LYS A 243 23.81 -2.02 6.51
CA LYS A 243 24.40 -0.98 7.35
C LYS A 243 24.78 0.29 6.59
N ASP A 244 25.46 0.15 5.47
CA ASP A 244 25.91 1.28 4.66
C ASP A 244 24.74 2.08 4.05
N VAL A 245 23.66 1.39 3.66
CA VAL A 245 22.43 2.00 3.17
C VAL A 245 21.76 2.78 4.29
N ASN A 246 21.51 2.12 5.43
CA ASN A 246 20.86 2.75 6.57
C ASN A 246 21.65 3.96 7.09
N ASP A 247 22.96 3.79 7.30
CA ASP A 247 23.78 4.85 7.91
C ASP A 247 23.96 6.06 6.98
N LYS A 248 23.91 5.84 5.65
CA LYS A 248 23.91 6.93 4.65
C LYS A 248 22.62 7.75 4.69
N MET A 249 21.47 7.08 4.86
CA MET A 249 20.17 7.72 4.71
C MET A 249 19.52 8.12 6.05
N ARG A 250 19.91 7.48 7.16
CA ARG A 250 19.37 7.69 8.51
C ARG A 250 20.46 7.99 9.56
N PRO A 251 21.33 8.99 9.31
CA PRO A 251 22.37 9.37 10.26
C PRO A 251 21.79 10.10 11.48
N PHE A 252 22.58 10.13 12.55
CA PHE A 252 22.42 11.13 13.60
C PHE A 252 22.75 12.54 13.08
N ARG A 253 22.33 13.58 13.81
CA ARG A 253 22.64 14.98 13.45
C ARG A 253 24.13 15.27 13.38
N ASN A 254 24.97 14.50 14.08
CA ASN A 254 26.45 14.61 14.00
C ASN A 254 27.07 13.84 12.83
N GLY A 255 26.24 13.24 11.98
CA GLY A 255 26.65 12.46 10.80
C GLY A 255 27.05 11.00 11.11
N SER A 256 27.05 10.55 12.35
CA SER A 256 27.33 9.14 12.67
C SER A 256 26.14 8.24 12.28
N GLY A 257 26.44 6.96 11.93
CA GLY A 257 25.42 5.98 11.58
C GLY A 257 24.58 5.53 12.77
N SER A 258 23.34 5.13 12.52
CA SER A 258 22.40 4.65 13.54
C SER A 258 22.29 3.13 13.62
N TYR A 259 22.73 2.40 12.60
CA TYR A 259 22.51 0.96 12.42
C TYR A 259 22.98 0.11 13.62
N ASP A 260 24.24 0.25 14.03
CA ASP A 260 24.81 -0.57 15.10
C ASP A 260 24.10 -0.39 16.45
N LEU A 261 23.47 0.78 16.66
CA LEU A 261 22.70 1.04 17.87
C LEU A 261 21.31 0.42 17.82
N ILE A 262 20.63 0.50 16.66
CA ILE A 262 19.21 0.14 16.58
C ILE A 262 18.97 -1.33 16.29
N VAL A 263 19.79 -1.97 15.46
CA VAL A 263 19.57 -3.37 15.03
C VAL A 263 19.50 -4.35 16.21
N PRO A 264 20.42 -4.35 17.18
CA PRO A 264 20.32 -5.25 18.32
C PRO A 264 19.04 -5.05 19.16
N LYS A 265 18.56 -3.81 19.25
CA LYS A 265 17.31 -3.48 19.96
C LYS A 265 16.10 -4.02 19.18
N PHE A 266 16.10 -3.89 17.85
CA PHE A 266 15.04 -4.39 17.00
C PHE A 266 14.95 -5.92 17.04
N GLN A 267 16.07 -6.62 16.98
CA GLN A 267 16.12 -8.07 17.13
C GLN A 267 15.54 -8.51 18.48
N LYS A 268 16.01 -7.91 19.58
CA LYS A 268 15.47 -8.18 20.92
C LYS A 268 13.96 -7.92 21.00
N PHE A 269 13.49 -6.84 20.40
CA PHE A 269 12.06 -6.51 20.40
C PHE A 269 11.24 -7.50 19.58
N ALA A 270 11.67 -7.85 18.36
CA ALA A 270 11.01 -8.82 17.50
C ALA A 270 10.87 -10.18 18.18
N ASP A 271 11.96 -10.65 18.81
CA ASP A 271 11.96 -11.92 19.58
C ASP A 271 10.99 -11.86 20.76
N SER A 272 10.96 -10.74 21.50
CA SER A 272 10.04 -10.54 22.64
C SER A 272 8.57 -10.58 22.22
N ARG A 273 8.27 -10.25 20.96
CA ARG A 273 6.93 -10.34 20.33
C ARG A 273 6.70 -11.67 19.62
N LYS A 274 7.61 -12.64 19.70
CA LYS A 274 7.52 -13.93 19.00
C LYS A 274 7.33 -13.75 17.49
N GLN A 275 8.05 -12.81 16.92
CA GLN A 275 8.05 -12.45 15.50
C GLN A 275 6.64 -12.04 14.95
N MET A 276 5.75 -11.51 15.82
CA MET A 276 4.40 -11.08 15.43
C MET A 276 4.10 -9.63 15.83
N ASN A 277 3.14 -9.01 15.10
CA ASN A 277 2.62 -7.68 15.42
C ASN A 277 3.70 -6.58 15.46
N TYR A 278 4.67 -6.67 14.58
CA TYR A 278 5.63 -5.62 14.26
C TYR A 278 5.93 -5.62 12.76
N TYR A 279 6.54 -4.56 12.27
CA TYR A 279 7.17 -4.53 10.96
C TYR A 279 8.51 -3.81 11.05
N VAL A 280 9.56 -4.41 10.47
CA VAL A 280 10.73 -3.65 10.05
C VAL A 280 10.38 -2.98 8.74
N ARG A 281 10.41 -1.64 8.73
CA ARG A 281 10.03 -0.85 7.55
C ARG A 281 11.19 0.02 7.11
N GLY A 282 11.64 -0.21 5.87
CA GLY A 282 12.68 0.57 5.23
C GLY A 282 12.19 1.40 4.07
N THR A 283 13.08 2.26 3.62
CA THR A 283 12.90 3.08 2.41
C THR A 283 14.10 2.85 1.50
N PHE A 284 13.85 2.42 0.26
CA PHE A 284 14.90 2.36 -0.74
C PHE A 284 14.89 3.61 -1.61
N THR A 285 16.05 3.95 -2.14
CA THR A 285 16.29 5.17 -2.91
C THR A 285 17.04 4.83 -4.20
N ARG A 286 17.33 5.81 -5.03
CA ARG A 286 18.22 5.66 -6.19
C ARG A 286 19.61 5.13 -5.79
N ASN A 287 20.03 5.30 -4.54
CA ASN A 287 21.34 4.85 -4.05
C ASN A 287 21.43 3.35 -3.79
N ASN A 288 20.30 2.62 -3.71
CA ASN A 288 20.20 1.19 -3.44
C ASN A 288 19.06 0.57 -4.25
N LEU A 289 19.16 0.67 -5.57
CA LEU A 289 18.19 0.04 -6.48
C LEU A 289 18.18 -1.49 -6.36
N ASP A 290 19.24 -2.09 -5.78
CA ASP A 290 19.36 -3.48 -5.37
C ASP A 290 18.64 -3.79 -4.03
N PHE A 291 17.53 -3.10 -3.78
CA PHE A 291 16.79 -3.15 -2.51
C PHE A 291 16.32 -4.57 -2.10
N ALA A 292 16.29 -5.53 -3.03
CA ALA A 292 16.01 -6.92 -2.68
C ALA A 292 17.07 -7.47 -1.71
N ASP A 293 18.35 -7.05 -1.83
CA ASP A 293 19.39 -7.42 -0.89
C ASP A 293 19.17 -6.83 0.51
N ASP A 294 18.54 -5.65 0.58
CA ASP A 294 18.17 -5.03 1.86
C ASP A 294 17.02 -5.79 2.54
N VAL A 295 16.02 -6.23 1.77
CA VAL A 295 14.93 -7.08 2.28
C VAL A 295 15.45 -8.45 2.73
N LEU A 296 16.32 -9.06 1.94
CA LEU A 296 16.95 -10.35 2.29
C LEU A 296 17.86 -10.22 3.51
N HIS A 297 18.53 -9.09 3.67
CA HIS A 297 19.31 -8.77 4.85
C HIS A 297 18.46 -8.73 6.12
N TYR A 298 17.24 -8.18 6.08
CA TYR A 298 16.31 -8.26 7.22
C TYR A 298 16.01 -9.72 7.60
N ALA A 299 15.72 -10.56 6.60
CA ALA A 299 15.44 -11.98 6.85
C ALA A 299 16.67 -12.70 7.45
N ASP A 300 17.88 -12.36 6.99
CA ASP A 300 19.13 -12.93 7.51
C ASP A 300 19.47 -12.43 8.93
N LEU A 301 18.96 -11.26 9.32
CA LEU A 301 18.99 -10.76 10.71
C LEU A 301 17.94 -11.43 11.62
N GLY A 302 17.07 -12.30 11.07
CA GLY A 302 16.04 -13.01 11.82
C GLY A 302 14.69 -12.28 11.93
N PHE A 303 14.46 -11.23 11.16
CA PHE A 303 13.13 -10.60 11.10
C PHE A 303 12.20 -11.37 10.18
N GLU A 304 10.95 -11.58 10.63
CA GLU A 304 9.93 -12.28 9.86
C GLU A 304 8.83 -11.35 9.29
N GLN A 305 8.75 -10.10 9.76
CA GLN A 305 7.74 -9.13 9.31
C GLN A 305 8.45 -7.90 8.75
N MET A 306 8.34 -7.67 7.45
CA MET A 306 9.10 -6.60 6.81
C MET A 306 8.35 -5.90 5.69
N SER A 307 8.75 -4.64 5.44
CA SER A 307 8.23 -3.79 4.38
C SER A 307 9.35 -2.90 3.85
N MET A 308 9.38 -2.64 2.54
CA MET A 308 10.34 -1.76 1.91
C MET A 308 9.62 -0.85 0.89
N GLU A 309 9.61 0.45 1.16
CA GLU A 309 8.93 1.43 0.31
C GLU A 309 9.93 2.18 -0.57
N PRO A 310 9.55 2.56 -1.80
CA PRO A 310 10.34 3.51 -2.58
C PRO A 310 10.30 4.90 -1.93
N VAL A 311 11.43 5.61 -1.97
CA VAL A 311 11.42 7.03 -1.63
C VAL A 311 10.52 7.79 -2.61
N VAL A 312 9.78 8.75 -2.07
CA VAL A 312 9.01 9.73 -2.85
C VAL A 312 9.58 11.09 -2.52
N ALA A 313 10.34 11.66 -3.45
CA ALA A 313 11.09 12.88 -3.25
C ALA A 313 11.05 13.77 -4.51
N ASP A 314 11.41 15.05 -4.35
CA ASP A 314 11.57 15.95 -5.49
C ASP A 314 12.60 15.38 -6.48
N PRO A 315 12.35 15.39 -7.80
CA PRO A 315 13.26 14.84 -8.80
C PRO A 315 14.66 15.48 -8.83
N SER A 316 14.84 16.67 -8.20
CA SER A 316 16.14 17.33 -8.08
C SER A 316 17.06 16.70 -7.03
N GLU A 317 16.50 15.94 -6.09
CA GLU A 317 17.28 15.26 -5.06
C GLU A 317 18.12 14.11 -5.65
N ASP A 318 19.36 13.96 -5.17
CA ASP A 318 20.32 12.97 -5.67
C ASP A 318 19.91 11.52 -5.38
N TYR A 319 19.04 11.32 -4.39
CA TYR A 319 18.50 10.02 -3.99
C TYR A 319 17.10 9.73 -4.57
N ALA A 320 16.49 10.69 -5.29
CA ALA A 320 15.16 10.51 -5.87
C ALA A 320 15.15 9.45 -6.96
N ILE A 321 14.17 8.57 -6.93
CA ILE A 321 13.94 7.59 -8.00
C ILE A 321 13.39 8.32 -9.23
N LYS A 322 13.96 7.99 -10.39
CA LYS A 322 13.60 8.58 -11.68
C LYS A 322 13.04 7.53 -12.63
N GLU A 323 12.42 7.96 -13.73
CA GLU A 323 11.85 7.06 -14.75
C GLU A 323 12.90 6.08 -15.30
N GLU A 324 14.14 6.51 -15.48
CA GLU A 324 15.25 5.68 -15.96
C GLU A 324 15.64 4.53 -15.04
N ASP A 325 15.28 4.62 -13.74
CA ASP A 325 15.57 3.59 -12.73
C ASP A 325 14.51 2.45 -12.73
N ILE A 326 13.33 2.70 -13.30
CA ILE A 326 12.20 1.78 -13.27
C ILE A 326 12.56 0.38 -13.80
N PRO A 327 13.23 0.22 -14.97
CA PRO A 327 13.55 -1.13 -15.45
C PRO A 327 14.41 -1.96 -14.48
N ALA A 328 15.31 -1.32 -13.74
CA ALA A 328 16.13 -1.98 -12.72
C ALA A 328 15.28 -2.38 -11.51
N ILE A 329 14.42 -1.48 -11.03
CA ILE A 329 13.51 -1.72 -9.90
C ILE A 329 12.54 -2.88 -10.20
N LEU A 330 11.96 -2.93 -11.41
CA LEU A 330 11.04 -4.00 -11.77
C LEU A 330 11.72 -5.38 -11.77
N LYS A 331 12.97 -5.45 -12.24
CA LYS A 331 13.78 -6.69 -12.16
C LYS A 331 14.10 -7.10 -10.73
N GLU A 332 14.32 -6.13 -9.84
CA GLU A 332 14.55 -6.40 -8.42
C GLU A 332 13.31 -6.97 -7.73
N TYR A 333 12.10 -6.53 -8.08
CA TYR A 333 10.89 -7.16 -7.60
C TYR A 333 10.75 -8.61 -8.09
N ASP A 334 11.09 -8.91 -9.36
CA ASP A 334 11.10 -10.27 -9.88
C ASP A 334 12.11 -11.16 -9.15
N ARG A 335 13.33 -10.65 -8.91
CA ARG A 335 14.38 -11.34 -8.15
C ARG A 335 13.94 -11.63 -6.72
N LEU A 336 13.37 -10.60 -6.05
CA LEU A 336 12.88 -10.75 -4.68
C LEU A 336 11.74 -11.78 -4.60
N ALA A 337 10.85 -11.82 -5.58
CA ALA A 337 9.76 -12.79 -5.62
C ALA A 337 10.27 -14.24 -5.74
N LEU A 338 11.30 -14.48 -6.55
CA LEU A 338 11.93 -15.80 -6.65
C LEU A 338 12.61 -16.22 -5.35
N GLU A 339 13.39 -15.33 -4.73
CA GLU A 339 14.03 -15.61 -3.44
C GLU A 339 13.00 -15.80 -2.32
N TYR A 340 11.89 -15.08 -2.36
CA TYR A 340 10.77 -15.25 -1.42
C TYR A 340 10.19 -16.67 -1.52
N ILE A 341 9.88 -17.15 -2.73
CA ILE A 341 9.35 -18.50 -2.99
C ILE A 341 10.36 -19.55 -2.51
N LYS A 342 11.63 -19.40 -2.91
CA LYS A 342 12.71 -20.33 -2.53
C LYS A 342 12.84 -20.44 -1.02
N ARG A 343 12.96 -19.31 -0.30
CA ARG A 343 13.07 -19.31 1.16
C ARG A 343 11.82 -19.89 1.83
N LYS A 344 10.64 -19.64 1.26
CA LYS A 344 9.38 -20.22 1.78
C LYS A 344 9.39 -21.75 1.67
N LYS A 345 9.79 -22.31 0.52
CA LYS A 345 9.91 -23.76 0.29
C LYS A 345 11.01 -24.41 1.15
N GLU A 346 12.05 -23.68 1.51
CA GLU A 346 13.12 -24.14 2.41
C GLU A 346 12.77 -24.02 3.91
N GLY A 347 11.57 -23.60 4.27
CA GLY A 347 11.16 -23.39 5.67
C GLY A 347 11.80 -22.17 6.34
N ARG A 348 12.38 -21.25 5.57
CA ARG A 348 12.98 -19.98 6.00
C ARG A 348 12.18 -18.78 5.50
N GLY A 349 10.86 -18.94 5.38
CA GLY A 349 9.95 -17.92 4.87
C GLY A 349 9.84 -16.71 5.79
N PHE A 350 9.50 -15.58 5.22
CA PHE A 350 9.20 -14.34 5.91
C PHE A 350 7.96 -13.68 5.28
N ASN A 351 7.37 -12.70 5.95
CA ASN A 351 6.29 -11.92 5.41
C ASN A 351 6.83 -10.60 4.85
N PHE A 352 6.72 -10.44 3.54
CA PHE A 352 6.97 -9.15 2.90
C PHE A 352 5.64 -8.48 2.59
N PHE A 353 5.34 -7.37 3.27
CA PHE A 353 4.04 -6.69 3.24
C PHE A 353 3.47 -6.51 1.84
N HIS A 354 4.32 -6.15 0.87
CA HIS A 354 3.90 -5.87 -0.50
C HIS A 354 3.55 -7.11 -1.33
N PHE A 355 3.91 -8.31 -0.86
CA PHE A 355 3.52 -9.58 -1.47
C PHE A 355 2.36 -10.27 -0.76
N MET A 356 1.88 -9.68 0.34
CA MET A 356 0.74 -10.20 1.08
C MET A 356 -0.57 -9.77 0.41
N LEU A 357 -0.97 -10.50 -0.61
CA LEU A 357 -2.21 -10.28 -1.34
C LEU A 357 -3.24 -11.35 -0.97
N ASP A 358 -4.44 -10.94 -0.55
CA ASP A 358 -5.58 -11.83 -0.34
C ASP A 358 -6.44 -11.88 -1.61
N LEU A 359 -6.37 -13.01 -2.32
CA LEU A 359 -7.16 -13.25 -3.53
C LEU A 359 -8.56 -13.78 -3.24
N LYS A 360 -8.82 -14.32 -2.02
CA LYS A 360 -10.08 -14.96 -1.66
C LYS A 360 -11.09 -13.99 -1.05
N ALA A 361 -10.68 -13.21 -0.06
CA ALA A 361 -11.57 -12.33 0.70
C ALA A 361 -11.28 -10.84 0.48
N GLY A 362 -10.04 -10.40 0.65
CA GLY A 362 -9.61 -9.01 0.50
C GLY A 362 -10.40 -7.99 1.33
N PRO A 363 -10.09 -6.71 1.24
CA PRO A 363 -10.83 -5.66 1.92
C PRO A 363 -12.21 -5.44 1.26
N CYS A 364 -13.14 -4.82 2.00
CA CYS A 364 -14.46 -4.48 1.45
C CYS A 364 -14.36 -3.58 0.22
N VAL A 365 -15.36 -3.65 -0.65
CA VAL A 365 -15.43 -2.91 -1.94
C VAL A 365 -15.12 -1.42 -1.79
N ALA A 366 -15.69 -0.76 -0.76
CA ALA A 366 -15.43 0.66 -0.52
C ALA A 366 -13.94 0.96 -0.27
N LYS A 367 -13.22 0.09 0.47
CA LYS A 367 -11.78 0.25 0.70
C LYS A 367 -10.96 -0.04 -0.55
N ARG A 368 -11.38 -1.01 -1.37
CA ARG A 368 -10.74 -1.28 -2.67
C ARG A 368 -10.85 -0.08 -3.63
N MET A 369 -11.95 0.68 -3.55
CA MET A 369 -12.16 1.83 -4.42
C MET A 369 -11.55 3.12 -3.90
N ALA A 370 -11.58 3.38 -2.57
CA ALA A 370 -11.21 4.67 -1.97
C ALA A 370 -9.90 4.65 -1.16
N GLY A 371 -9.24 3.49 -1.02
CA GLY A 371 -7.95 3.36 -0.36
C GLY A 371 -8.00 3.55 1.16
N CYS A 372 -7.00 4.26 1.72
CA CYS A 372 -6.75 4.36 3.16
C CYS A 372 -7.79 5.18 3.94
N GLY A 373 -8.62 5.97 3.25
CA GLY A 373 -9.63 6.82 3.88
C GLY A 373 -9.09 8.15 4.40
N SER A 374 -7.92 8.60 3.93
CA SER A 374 -7.37 9.92 4.27
C SER A 374 -8.39 11.03 4.02
N GLY A 375 -8.43 12.03 4.92
CA GLY A 375 -9.36 13.16 4.86
C GLY A 375 -10.82 12.81 5.18
N THR A 376 -11.16 11.52 5.39
CA THR A 376 -12.54 11.08 5.66
C THR A 376 -12.64 10.18 6.89
N GLU A 377 -12.02 9.02 6.84
CA GLU A 377 -12.03 8.03 7.91
C GLU A 377 -10.74 8.01 8.74
N TYR A 378 -9.67 8.60 8.20
CA TYR A 378 -8.35 8.75 8.80
C TYR A 378 -7.91 10.20 8.74
N LEU A 379 -7.43 10.76 9.85
CA LEU A 379 -6.94 12.14 9.97
C LEU A 379 -5.62 12.16 10.75
N ALA A 380 -4.78 13.16 10.49
CA ALA A 380 -3.61 13.47 11.32
C ALA A 380 -3.92 14.63 12.26
N VAL A 381 -3.33 14.58 13.46
CA VAL A 381 -3.45 15.61 14.50
C VAL A 381 -2.08 16.12 14.87
N THR A 382 -1.87 17.44 14.74
CA THR A 382 -0.61 18.10 15.10
C THR A 382 -0.45 18.26 16.62
N PRO A 383 0.75 18.64 17.15
CA PRO A 383 0.92 18.95 18.56
C PRO A 383 0.04 20.09 19.09
N TRP A 384 -0.55 20.88 18.19
CA TRP A 384 -1.47 22.00 18.53
C TRP A 384 -2.95 21.63 18.37
N GLY A 385 -3.24 20.38 17.96
CA GLY A 385 -4.59 19.88 17.75
C GLY A 385 -5.17 20.12 16.35
N ASP A 386 -4.40 20.66 15.41
CA ASP A 386 -4.87 20.89 14.06
C ASP A 386 -5.08 19.57 13.31
N LEU A 387 -6.16 19.52 12.52
CA LEU A 387 -6.59 18.35 11.75
C LEU A 387 -6.19 18.45 10.28
N TYR A 388 -5.53 17.43 9.78
CA TYR A 388 -5.14 17.28 8.36
C TYR A 388 -5.62 15.94 7.79
N PRO A 389 -5.75 15.80 6.44
CA PRO A 389 -6.18 14.55 5.82
C PRO A 389 -5.31 13.33 6.15
N CYS A 390 -4.00 13.51 6.24
CA CYS A 390 -3.04 12.51 6.75
C CYS A 390 -1.71 13.20 7.12
N HIS A 391 -0.78 12.42 7.68
CA HIS A 391 0.52 12.91 8.12
C HIS A 391 1.35 13.60 7.01
N GLN A 392 1.18 13.21 5.73
CA GLN A 392 1.91 13.81 4.63
C GLN A 392 1.38 15.19 4.19
N PHE A 393 0.18 15.58 4.61
CA PHE A 393 -0.37 16.90 4.34
C PHE A 393 -0.16 17.90 5.48
N VAL A 394 0.38 17.44 6.61
CA VAL A 394 0.66 18.32 7.77
C VAL A 394 1.66 19.39 7.38
N GLY A 395 1.36 20.64 7.75
CA GLY A 395 2.14 21.83 7.38
C GLY A 395 1.70 22.51 6.08
N ASN A 396 0.88 21.85 5.26
CA ASN A 396 0.31 22.49 4.08
C ASN A 396 -1.05 23.13 4.43
N GLU A 397 -1.08 24.45 4.59
CA GLU A 397 -2.26 25.21 5.01
C GLU A 397 -3.50 24.99 4.13
N LYS A 398 -3.31 24.65 2.84
CA LYS A 398 -4.42 24.32 1.93
C LYS A 398 -5.23 23.12 2.39
N PHE A 399 -4.63 22.23 3.17
CA PHE A 399 -5.25 21.01 3.67
C PHE A 399 -5.60 21.07 5.17
N LEU A 400 -5.57 22.24 5.78
CA LEU A 400 -6.01 22.41 7.16
C LEU A 400 -7.53 22.23 7.23
N MET A 401 -7.97 21.14 7.87
CA MET A 401 -9.40 20.77 7.95
C MET A 401 -10.11 21.34 9.17
N GLY A 402 -9.41 21.75 10.20
CA GLY A 402 -9.94 22.27 11.45
C GLY A 402 -9.03 21.95 12.64
N ASN A 403 -9.59 21.80 13.82
CA ASN A 403 -8.86 21.52 15.05
C ASN A 403 -9.69 20.57 15.95
N VAL A 404 -9.04 19.84 16.85
CA VAL A 404 -9.74 18.90 17.76
C VAL A 404 -10.77 19.59 18.66
N ASP A 405 -10.63 20.90 18.93
CA ASP A 405 -11.58 21.69 19.73
C ASP A 405 -12.82 22.13 18.92
N THR A 406 -12.66 22.38 17.62
CA THR A 406 -13.72 22.89 16.75
C THR A 406 -14.29 21.84 15.82
N GLY A 407 -13.61 20.69 15.72
CA GLY A 407 -13.89 19.64 14.75
C GLY A 407 -13.44 20.00 13.33
N VAL A 408 -13.91 19.23 12.35
CA VAL A 408 -13.67 19.50 10.94
C VAL A 408 -14.58 20.63 10.49
N VAL A 409 -14.00 21.80 10.26
CA VAL A 409 -14.71 23.02 9.82
C VAL A 409 -14.60 23.22 8.32
N ASN A 410 -13.49 22.84 7.68
CA ASN A 410 -13.32 22.90 6.23
C ASN A 410 -13.82 21.61 5.58
N THR A 411 -15.13 21.57 5.36
CA THR A 411 -15.81 20.39 4.82
C THR A 411 -15.54 20.18 3.33
N ASP A 412 -15.13 21.20 2.60
CA ASP A 412 -14.83 21.10 1.16
C ASP A 412 -13.64 20.17 0.92
N ILE A 413 -12.60 20.25 1.77
CA ILE A 413 -11.46 19.32 1.73
C ILE A 413 -11.96 17.89 1.96
N ARG A 414 -12.74 17.66 3.02
CA ARG A 414 -13.29 16.33 3.30
C ARG A 414 -14.12 15.80 2.13
N ASP A 415 -14.94 16.64 1.50
CA ASP A 415 -15.81 16.24 0.42
C ASP A 415 -15.02 15.95 -0.87
N GLU A 416 -13.91 16.66 -1.12
CA GLU A 416 -12.96 16.34 -2.18
C GLU A 416 -12.32 14.95 -1.96
N PHE A 417 -11.79 14.68 -0.77
CA PHE A 417 -11.24 13.36 -0.45
C PHE A 417 -12.30 12.25 -0.49
N LYS A 418 -13.54 12.53 -0.12
CA LYS A 418 -14.62 11.56 -0.16
C LYS A 418 -14.96 11.11 -1.57
N THR A 419 -14.82 11.99 -2.55
CA THR A 419 -15.06 11.68 -3.97
C THR A 419 -13.85 11.11 -4.68
N CYS A 420 -12.65 11.18 -4.08
CA CYS A 420 -11.45 10.60 -4.63
C CYS A 420 -11.50 9.07 -4.56
N ASN A 421 -11.57 8.42 -5.71
CA ASN A 421 -11.63 6.96 -5.84
C ASN A 421 -11.05 6.51 -7.19
N VAL A 422 -10.92 5.20 -7.41
CA VAL A 422 -10.29 4.64 -8.61
C VAL A 422 -10.98 5.05 -9.92
N TYR A 423 -12.28 5.33 -9.91
CA TYR A 423 -13.01 5.76 -11.12
C TYR A 423 -12.95 7.27 -11.34
N ALA A 424 -12.71 8.05 -10.28
CA ALA A 424 -12.52 9.49 -10.39
C ALA A 424 -11.13 9.86 -10.93
N LYS A 425 -10.16 8.95 -10.83
CA LYS A 425 -8.78 9.13 -11.30
C LYS A 425 -8.63 8.66 -12.74
N PRO A 426 -8.32 9.54 -13.72
CA PRO A 426 -8.27 9.16 -15.13
C PRO A 426 -7.37 7.96 -15.45
N GLY A 427 -6.20 7.89 -14.81
CA GLY A 427 -5.25 6.78 -15.01
C GLY A 427 -5.61 5.47 -14.31
N CYS A 428 -6.60 5.46 -13.41
CA CYS A 428 -6.94 4.29 -12.59
C CYS A 428 -8.19 3.54 -13.09
N LYS A 429 -9.12 4.21 -13.77
CA LYS A 429 -10.42 3.63 -14.15
C LYS A 429 -10.29 2.35 -15.00
N ASP A 430 -9.25 2.26 -15.83
CA ASP A 430 -8.97 1.13 -16.72
C ASP A 430 -7.69 0.37 -16.34
N CYS A 431 -7.11 0.66 -15.18
CA CYS A 431 -5.91 0.01 -14.67
C CYS A 431 -6.25 -1.37 -14.10
N PHE A 432 -5.46 -2.40 -14.45
CA PHE A 432 -5.66 -3.74 -13.89
C PHE A 432 -5.45 -3.78 -12.37
N ALA A 433 -4.58 -2.92 -11.86
CA ALA A 433 -4.24 -2.86 -10.45
C ALA A 433 -5.28 -2.14 -9.57
N ARG A 434 -6.35 -1.57 -10.15
CA ARG A 434 -7.24 -0.62 -9.46
C ARG A 434 -7.81 -1.11 -8.15
N PHE A 435 -8.25 -2.36 -8.08
CA PHE A 435 -8.87 -2.93 -6.87
C PHE A 435 -7.86 -3.48 -5.85
N TYR A 436 -6.60 -3.58 -6.21
CA TYR A 436 -5.49 -3.95 -5.32
C TYR A 436 -4.73 -2.72 -4.83
N CYS A 437 -4.51 -1.74 -5.70
CA CYS A 437 -3.83 -0.47 -5.42
C CYS A 437 -4.75 0.56 -4.75
N SER A 438 -6.06 0.50 -5.02
CA SER A 438 -7.08 1.45 -4.51
C SER A 438 -6.81 2.91 -4.90
N GLY A 439 -6.18 3.16 -6.05
CA GLY A 439 -5.90 4.50 -6.57
C GLY A 439 -4.62 5.16 -6.04
N GLY A 440 -3.79 4.43 -5.28
CA GLY A 440 -2.51 4.92 -4.76
C GLY A 440 -2.65 5.96 -3.62
N CYS A 441 -1.54 6.62 -3.31
CA CYS A 441 -1.46 7.63 -2.26
C CYS A 441 -1.94 9.01 -2.79
N SER A 442 -2.93 9.62 -2.12
CA SER A 442 -3.44 10.95 -2.49
C SER A 442 -2.40 12.05 -2.29
N ALA A 443 -1.52 11.92 -1.30
CA ALA A 443 -0.44 12.90 -1.09
C ALA A 443 0.61 12.82 -2.20
N ASN A 444 1.03 11.61 -2.60
CA ASN A 444 1.95 11.44 -3.72
C ASN A 444 1.32 11.95 -5.03
N ALA A 445 0.04 11.65 -5.26
CA ALA A 445 -0.69 12.18 -6.41
C ALA A 445 -0.68 13.71 -6.42
N TYR A 446 -1.01 14.35 -5.29
CA TYR A 446 -0.99 15.81 -5.17
C TYR A 446 0.40 16.41 -5.41
N ASN A 447 1.43 15.86 -4.79
CA ASN A 447 2.80 16.37 -4.88
C ASN A 447 3.36 16.33 -6.32
N PHE A 448 2.95 15.34 -7.13
CA PHE A 448 3.46 15.17 -8.49
C PHE A 448 2.55 15.66 -9.60
N SER A 449 1.24 15.76 -9.36
CA SER A 449 0.26 16.20 -10.38
C SER A 449 -0.51 17.48 -10.00
N GLY A 450 -0.33 17.99 -8.77
CA GLY A 450 -1.10 19.12 -8.25
C GLY A 450 -2.55 18.78 -7.85
N SER A 451 -2.96 17.50 -7.92
CA SER A 451 -4.33 17.06 -7.59
C SER A 451 -4.33 15.72 -6.87
N ILE A 452 -5.19 15.56 -5.86
CA ILE A 452 -5.39 14.27 -5.20
C ILE A 452 -6.02 13.22 -6.15
N ASN A 453 -6.67 13.66 -7.23
CA ASN A 453 -7.23 12.83 -8.29
C ASN A 453 -6.23 12.51 -9.41
N GLY A 454 -5.00 12.98 -9.31
CA GLY A 454 -3.91 12.61 -10.21
C GLY A 454 -3.28 11.27 -9.88
N ALA A 455 -2.08 11.05 -10.43
CA ALA A 455 -1.26 9.88 -10.17
C ALA A 455 0.22 10.28 -9.97
N TYR A 456 0.97 9.38 -9.34
CA TYR A 456 2.42 9.38 -9.31
C TYR A 456 2.90 8.21 -10.19
N ASP A 457 3.23 8.47 -11.44
CA ASP A 457 3.41 7.45 -12.48
C ASP A 457 4.53 6.44 -12.15
N ILE A 458 5.67 6.92 -11.63
CA ILE A 458 6.76 6.04 -11.15
C ILE A 458 6.24 5.07 -10.09
N GLY A 459 5.44 5.55 -9.13
CA GLY A 459 4.81 4.72 -8.11
C GLY A 459 3.79 3.74 -8.69
N CYS A 460 3.08 4.13 -9.76
CA CYS A 460 2.14 3.25 -10.45
C CYS A 460 2.83 2.03 -11.06
N GLU A 461 3.96 2.21 -11.76
CA GLU A 461 4.70 1.10 -12.37
C GLU A 461 5.22 0.12 -11.31
N MET A 462 5.79 0.62 -10.21
CA MET A 462 6.24 -0.22 -9.11
C MET A 462 5.07 -0.98 -8.46
N GLN A 463 3.93 -0.33 -8.26
CA GLN A 463 2.76 -0.97 -7.65
C GLN A 463 2.15 -2.05 -8.53
N LYS A 464 2.08 -1.84 -9.84
CA LYS A 464 1.67 -2.85 -10.81
C LYS A 464 2.55 -4.09 -10.70
N LYS A 465 3.88 -3.90 -10.70
CA LYS A 465 4.86 -4.98 -10.59
C LYS A 465 4.75 -5.76 -9.29
N ARG A 466 4.56 -5.07 -8.16
CA ARG A 466 4.33 -5.71 -6.86
C ARG A 466 3.11 -6.65 -6.90
N ILE A 467 2.03 -6.22 -7.53
CA ILE A 467 0.80 -7.02 -7.68
C ILE A 467 1.05 -8.22 -8.57
N GLU A 468 1.73 -8.06 -9.71
CA GLU A 468 2.11 -9.17 -10.58
C GLU A 468 2.96 -10.21 -9.84
N CYS A 469 3.98 -9.77 -9.10
CA CYS A 469 4.81 -10.65 -8.28
C CYS A 469 4.00 -11.35 -7.18
N ALA A 470 3.12 -10.62 -6.49
CA ALA A 470 2.29 -11.20 -5.42
C ALA A 470 1.34 -12.30 -5.94
N ILE A 471 0.73 -12.09 -7.11
CA ILE A 471 -0.12 -13.08 -7.76
C ILE A 471 0.73 -14.29 -8.21
N MET A 472 1.87 -14.07 -8.85
CA MET A 472 2.79 -15.13 -9.27
C MET A 472 3.29 -15.98 -8.08
N ILE A 473 3.62 -15.35 -6.95
CA ILE A 473 4.00 -16.06 -5.72
C ILE A 473 2.86 -16.97 -5.24
N LYS A 474 1.62 -16.50 -5.27
CA LYS A 474 0.45 -17.32 -4.91
C LYS A 474 0.28 -18.51 -5.85
N ALA A 475 0.45 -18.29 -7.16
CA ALA A 475 0.44 -19.37 -8.14
C ALA A 475 1.54 -20.42 -7.88
N ALA A 476 2.77 -19.97 -7.62
CA ALA A 476 3.92 -20.83 -7.40
C ALA A 476 3.89 -21.63 -6.09
N LEU A 477 3.07 -21.20 -5.11
CA LEU A 477 2.94 -21.84 -3.80
C LEU A 477 1.56 -22.54 -3.63
N ALA A 478 0.70 -22.53 -4.64
CA ALA A 478 -0.64 -23.11 -4.56
C ALA A 478 -0.58 -24.63 -4.27
N ASP A 479 0.35 -25.34 -4.92
CA ASP A 479 0.51 -26.79 -4.74
C ASP A 479 1.08 -27.16 -3.36
N ASP A 480 1.69 -26.22 -2.64
CA ASP A 480 2.26 -26.46 -1.31
C ASP A 480 1.23 -26.19 -0.17
N GLU A 481 0.04 -25.65 -0.47
CA GLU A 481 -1.03 -25.33 0.49
C GLU A 481 -2.17 -26.39 0.51
N GLU A 482 -2.17 -27.41 -0.39
CA GLU A 482 -3.03 -28.59 -0.39
C GLU A 482 -2.39 -29.75 0.43
#